data_1fb6a83ba2990786b9f0618f1f0316b4
#
_entry.id   1fb6a83ba2990786b9f0618f1f0316b4
#
_cell.length_a   1.000
_cell.length_b   1.000
_cell.length_c   1.000
_cell.angle_alpha   90.00
_cell.angle_beta   90.00
_cell.angle_gamma   90.00
#
_symmetry.space_group_name_H-M   'P 1'
#
loop_
_entity.id
_entity.type
_entity.pdbx_description
1 polymer ?
#
loop_
_entity_poly.entity_id
_entity_poly.type
_entity_poly.pdbx_seq_one_letter_code
_entity_poly.pdbx_strand_id
1 'polypeptide(L)'
;MSSSDSTCHVLVADDEPHIGRIIKMKLEQGPFRVTLAYDGREALEVLEREHDIGLVLLDLMMPHLSGLDVLSAMRQNPRLRDLPCIILTAAGQEQQHTSAMELGANDFLTKPFSPKKLYARAAELVGISADDPSVDRA
;
A
#
# COMPACT_ATOMS: atom_id res chain seq x y z
N MET A 1 19.82 -19.55 -5.15
CA MET A 1 18.98 -18.52 -4.58
C MET A 1 18.12 -17.87 -5.62
N SER A 2 16.88 -17.87 -5.38
CA SER A 2 15.94 -17.28 -6.31
C SER A 2 15.89 -15.77 -6.13
N SER A 3 15.80 -15.03 -7.24
CA SER A 3 15.64 -13.60 -7.17
C SER A 3 14.31 -13.23 -6.51
N SER A 4 13.36 -14.15 -6.44
CA SER A 4 12.08 -13.86 -5.80
C SER A 4 12.23 -13.61 -4.31
N ASP A 5 13.33 -14.07 -3.71
CA ASP A 5 13.55 -13.84 -2.29
C ASP A 5 13.76 -12.39 -1.95
N SER A 6 14.13 -11.56 -2.93
CA SER A 6 14.29 -10.12 -2.70
C SER A 6 13.07 -9.33 -3.09
N THR A 7 11.99 -9.98 -3.51
CA THR A 7 10.77 -9.31 -3.91
C THR A 7 9.90 -9.03 -2.70
N CYS A 8 9.42 -7.79 -2.60
CA CYS A 8 8.51 -7.40 -1.53
C CYS A 8 7.08 -7.59 -2.00
N HIS A 9 6.28 -8.29 -1.21
CA HIS A 9 4.87 -8.50 -1.53
C HIS A 9 4.05 -7.35 -0.97
N VAL A 10 3.29 -6.68 -1.83
CA VAL A 10 2.52 -5.48 -1.48
C VAL A 10 1.04 -5.77 -1.67
N LEU A 11 0.24 -5.39 -0.67
CA LEU A 11 -1.21 -5.40 -0.81
C LEU A 11 -1.66 -3.99 -1.17
N VAL A 12 -2.42 -3.85 -2.24
CA VAL A 12 -3.02 -2.58 -2.63
C VAL A 12 -4.53 -2.71 -2.56
N ALA A 13 -5.14 -1.96 -1.67
CA ALA A 13 -6.59 -1.98 -1.48
C ALA A 13 -7.18 -0.67 -1.96
N ASP A 14 -7.91 -0.70 -3.06
CA ASP A 14 -8.53 0.47 -3.67
C ASP A 14 -9.74 -0.02 -4.46
N ASP A 15 -10.89 0.62 -4.26
CA ASP A 15 -12.10 0.17 -4.94
C ASP A 15 -12.19 0.64 -6.39
N GLU A 16 -11.23 1.43 -6.84
CA GLU A 16 -11.16 1.86 -8.24
C GLU A 16 -10.17 0.95 -8.98
N PRO A 17 -10.65 -0.01 -9.79
CA PRO A 17 -9.76 -1.00 -10.39
C PRO A 17 -8.64 -0.42 -11.24
N HIS A 18 -8.90 0.70 -11.93
CA HIS A 18 -7.87 1.29 -12.77
C HIS A 18 -6.71 1.87 -11.93
N ILE A 19 -7.03 2.38 -10.75
CA ILE A 19 -5.98 2.90 -9.85
C ILE A 19 -5.12 1.74 -9.37
N GLY A 20 -5.75 0.65 -8.96
CA GLY A 20 -4.99 -0.53 -8.52
C GLY A 20 -4.07 -1.05 -9.61
N ARG A 21 -4.57 -1.10 -10.85
CA ARG A 21 -3.76 -1.58 -11.97
C ARG A 21 -2.57 -0.67 -12.25
N ILE A 22 -2.77 0.65 -12.16
CA ILE A 22 -1.68 1.60 -12.36
C ILE A 22 -0.61 1.38 -11.31
N ILE A 23 -1.01 1.24 -10.06
CA ILE A 23 -0.07 1.02 -8.98
C ILE A 23 0.68 -0.30 -9.18
N LYS A 24 -0.05 -1.36 -9.52
CA LYS A 24 0.56 -2.67 -9.74
C LYS A 24 1.59 -2.61 -10.85
N MET A 25 1.23 -2.00 -11.98
CA MET A 25 2.16 -1.88 -13.09
C MET A 25 3.42 -1.14 -12.68
N LYS A 26 3.26 -0.06 -11.93
CA LYS A 26 4.41 0.74 -11.54
C LYS A 26 5.31 0.00 -10.56
N LEU A 27 4.73 -0.57 -9.53
CA LEU A 27 5.53 -1.25 -8.50
C LEU A 27 6.22 -2.49 -9.05
N GLU A 28 5.54 -3.22 -9.95
CA GLU A 28 6.12 -4.45 -10.50
C GLU A 28 7.21 -4.20 -11.52
N GLN A 29 7.48 -2.94 -11.86
CA GLN A 29 8.68 -2.61 -12.61
C GLN A 29 9.94 -2.78 -11.75
N GLY A 30 9.80 -2.79 -10.44
CA GLY A 30 10.88 -3.00 -9.51
C GLY A 30 10.69 -4.29 -8.74
N PRO A 31 11.37 -4.44 -7.61
CA PRO A 31 11.31 -5.70 -6.85
C PRO A 31 10.08 -5.76 -5.95
N PHE A 32 8.91 -5.58 -6.55
CA PHE A 32 7.64 -5.68 -5.84
C PHE A 32 6.72 -6.65 -6.55
N ARG A 33 5.91 -7.34 -5.76
CA ARG A 33 4.86 -8.22 -6.25
C ARG A 33 3.57 -7.75 -5.62
N VAL A 34 2.55 -7.47 -6.41
CA VAL A 34 1.35 -6.78 -5.93
C VAL A 34 0.12 -7.67 -5.99
N THR A 35 -0.61 -7.72 -4.89
CA THR A 35 -1.92 -8.33 -4.82
C THR A 35 -2.94 -7.20 -4.64
N LEU A 36 -3.99 -7.22 -5.44
CA LEU A 36 -5.02 -6.19 -5.40
C LEU A 36 -6.22 -6.65 -4.58
N ALA A 37 -6.80 -5.75 -3.81
CA ALA A 37 -8.07 -5.95 -3.14
C ALA A 37 -8.96 -4.76 -3.48
N TYR A 38 -10.26 -4.99 -3.62
CA TYR A 38 -11.16 -3.95 -4.11
C TYR A 38 -12.08 -3.40 -3.03
N ASP A 39 -11.98 -3.93 -1.82
CA ASP A 39 -12.67 -3.36 -0.66
C ASP A 39 -11.93 -3.78 0.60
N GLY A 40 -12.40 -3.23 1.74
CA GLY A 40 -11.70 -3.48 3.01
C GLY A 40 -11.82 -4.91 3.50
N ARG A 41 -12.94 -5.56 3.21
CA ARG A 41 -13.11 -6.95 3.60
C ARG A 41 -12.11 -7.84 2.87
N GLU A 42 -12.02 -7.64 1.56
CA GLU A 42 -11.07 -8.40 0.76
C GLU A 42 -9.63 -8.15 1.22
N ALA A 43 -9.33 -6.90 1.58
CA ALA A 43 -8.00 -6.57 2.08
C ALA A 43 -7.66 -7.38 3.33
N LEU A 44 -8.59 -7.46 4.27
CA LEU A 44 -8.35 -8.24 5.48
C LEU A 44 -8.21 -9.72 5.17
N GLU A 45 -8.98 -10.24 4.22
CA GLU A 45 -8.87 -11.63 3.82
C GLU A 45 -7.50 -11.93 3.23
N VAL A 46 -6.96 -11.01 2.42
CA VAL A 46 -5.62 -11.18 1.87
C VAL A 46 -4.59 -11.17 2.98
N LEU A 47 -4.71 -10.25 3.92
CA LEU A 47 -3.76 -10.17 5.03
C LEU A 47 -3.78 -11.41 5.90
N GLU A 48 -4.93 -12.06 6.02
CA GLU A 48 -5.06 -13.28 6.78
C GLU A 48 -4.45 -14.46 6.06
N ARG A 49 -4.63 -14.51 4.75
CA ARG A 49 -4.21 -15.62 3.91
C ARG A 49 -2.73 -15.55 3.53
N GLU A 50 -2.26 -14.34 3.20
CA GLU A 50 -0.89 -14.15 2.73
C GLU A 50 -0.04 -13.66 3.89
N HIS A 51 0.95 -14.44 4.26
CA HIS A 51 1.77 -14.13 5.43
C HIS A 51 3.06 -13.40 5.08
N ASP A 52 3.28 -13.11 3.82
CA ASP A 52 4.51 -12.46 3.37
C ASP A 52 4.31 -11.02 2.91
N ILE A 53 3.15 -10.44 3.19
CA ILE A 53 2.91 -9.03 2.85
C ILE A 53 3.88 -8.17 3.64
N GLY A 54 4.61 -7.30 2.93
CA GLY A 54 5.59 -6.41 3.56
C GLY A 54 5.23 -4.95 3.49
N LEU A 55 4.14 -4.61 2.80
CA LEU A 55 3.69 -3.22 2.66
C LEU A 55 2.23 -3.22 2.27
N VAL A 56 1.47 -2.28 2.81
CA VAL A 56 0.05 -2.15 2.48
C VAL A 56 -0.23 -0.73 2.03
N LEU A 57 -0.94 -0.61 0.90
CA LEU A 57 -1.46 0.67 0.42
C LEU A 57 -2.97 0.60 0.55
N LEU A 58 -3.56 1.55 1.27
CA LEU A 58 -5.00 1.53 1.59
C LEU A 58 -5.67 2.81 1.15
N ASP A 59 -6.69 2.68 0.30
CA ASP A 59 -7.60 3.79 0.04
C ASP A 59 -8.51 3.96 1.26
N LEU A 60 -8.71 5.18 1.69
CA LEU A 60 -9.58 5.45 2.83
C LEU A 60 -11.04 5.16 2.55
N MET A 61 -11.49 5.44 1.35
CA MET A 61 -12.92 5.33 1.01
C MET A 61 -13.16 4.07 0.19
N MET A 62 -13.57 3.02 0.88
CA MET A 62 -13.89 1.74 0.23
C MET A 62 -15.20 1.20 0.79
N PRO A 63 -15.94 0.42 -0.01
CA PRO A 63 -17.16 -0.22 0.50
C PRO A 63 -16.86 -1.28 1.56
N HIS A 64 -17.86 -1.59 2.33
CA HIS A 64 -17.85 -2.58 3.42
C HIS A 64 -17.02 -2.14 4.61
N LEU A 65 -15.71 -2.10 4.47
CA LEU A 65 -14.81 -1.62 5.52
C LEU A 65 -13.94 -0.54 4.92
N SER A 66 -13.86 0.59 5.59
CA SER A 66 -13.02 1.70 5.12
C SER A 66 -11.54 1.38 5.34
N GLY A 67 -10.68 2.20 4.73
CA GLY A 67 -9.25 2.05 4.97
C GLY A 67 -8.88 2.22 6.43
N LEU A 68 -9.57 3.11 7.14
CA LEU A 68 -9.30 3.28 8.57
C LEU A 68 -9.65 2.02 9.35
N ASP A 69 -10.76 1.36 8.98
CA ASP A 69 -11.14 0.11 9.63
C ASP A 69 -10.09 -0.97 9.42
N VAL A 70 -9.57 -1.07 8.20
CA VAL A 70 -8.53 -2.04 7.89
C VAL A 70 -7.26 -1.73 8.69
N LEU A 71 -6.87 -0.47 8.71
CA LEU A 71 -5.67 -0.06 9.43
C LEU A 71 -5.81 -0.34 10.92
N SER A 72 -6.97 -0.04 11.49
CA SER A 72 -7.23 -0.31 12.90
C SER A 72 -7.08 -1.80 13.19
N ALA A 73 -7.67 -2.64 12.34
CA ALA A 73 -7.56 -4.09 12.53
C ALA A 73 -6.11 -4.55 12.43
N MET A 74 -5.35 -3.99 11.51
CA MET A 74 -3.93 -4.33 11.38
C MET A 74 -3.15 -4.00 12.65
N ARG A 75 -3.38 -2.82 13.21
CA ARG A 75 -2.63 -2.37 14.38
C ARG A 75 -3.00 -3.14 15.65
N GLN A 76 -4.17 -3.78 15.66
CA GLN A 76 -4.59 -4.60 16.78
C GLN A 76 -4.15 -6.06 16.66
N ASN A 77 -3.61 -6.43 15.51
CA ASN A 77 -3.17 -7.80 15.25
C ASN A 77 -1.66 -7.89 15.47
N PRO A 78 -1.19 -8.70 16.43
CA PRO A 78 0.25 -8.77 16.71
C PRO A 78 1.12 -9.10 15.49
N ARG A 79 0.57 -9.86 14.54
CA ARG A 79 1.31 -10.23 13.35
C ARG A 79 1.42 -9.09 12.35
N LEU A 80 0.48 -8.14 12.39
CA LEU A 80 0.36 -7.09 11.38
C LEU A 80 0.65 -5.69 11.90
N ARG A 81 0.80 -5.53 13.21
CA ARG A 81 0.82 -4.19 13.80
C ARG A 81 2.02 -3.34 13.39
N ASP A 82 3.09 -3.96 12.94
CA ASP A 82 4.28 -3.22 12.52
C ASP A 82 4.40 -3.11 11.00
N LEU A 83 3.41 -3.61 10.28
CA LEU A 83 3.42 -3.61 8.83
C LEU A 83 3.31 -2.19 8.30
N PRO A 84 4.25 -1.74 7.44
CA PRO A 84 4.16 -0.39 6.89
C PRO A 84 2.89 -0.19 6.07
N CYS A 85 2.31 0.99 6.18
CA CYS A 85 1.07 1.30 5.51
C CYS A 85 1.11 2.72 4.94
N ILE A 86 0.80 2.86 3.66
CA ILE A 86 0.61 4.14 3.00
C ILE A 86 -0.88 4.29 2.72
N ILE A 87 -1.42 5.44 3.11
CA ILE A 87 -2.83 5.74 2.89
C ILE A 87 -2.98 6.51 1.59
N LEU A 88 -3.99 6.13 0.80
CA LEU A 88 -4.35 6.85 -0.43
C LEU A 88 -5.61 7.66 -0.12
N THR A 89 -5.56 8.98 -0.32
CA THR A 89 -6.65 9.85 0.05
C THR A 89 -7.10 10.70 -1.13
N ALA A 90 -8.33 11.20 -1.07
CA ALA A 90 -8.80 12.20 -2.02
C ALA A 90 -8.68 13.57 -1.39
N ALA A 91 -8.65 14.60 -2.23
CA ALA A 91 -8.68 15.97 -1.74
C ALA A 91 -9.95 16.16 -0.88
N GLY A 92 -9.78 16.85 0.23
CA GLY A 92 -10.90 17.08 1.14
C GLY A 92 -11.02 16.07 2.26
N GLN A 93 -10.10 15.12 2.36
CA GLN A 93 -10.15 14.09 3.40
C GLN A 93 -9.12 14.33 4.50
N GLU A 94 -8.85 15.60 4.81
CA GLU A 94 -7.79 15.92 5.78
C GLU A 94 -8.07 15.40 7.18
N GLN A 95 -9.34 15.33 7.59
CA GLN A 95 -9.65 14.78 8.90
C GLN A 95 -9.29 13.30 8.98
N GLN A 96 -9.52 12.59 7.90
CA GLN A 96 -9.16 11.17 7.85
C GLN A 96 -7.65 10.98 7.87
N HIS A 97 -6.88 11.95 7.32
CA HIS A 97 -5.41 11.91 7.42
C HIS A 97 -4.97 11.84 8.87
N THR A 98 -5.50 12.73 9.69
CA THR A 98 -5.13 12.78 11.10
C THR A 98 -5.44 11.45 11.78
N SER A 99 -6.65 10.93 11.55
CA SER A 99 -7.05 9.65 12.14
C SER A 99 -6.13 8.51 11.70
N ALA A 100 -5.77 8.49 10.41
CA ALA A 100 -4.89 7.45 9.89
C ALA A 100 -3.51 7.52 10.53
N MET A 101 -2.97 8.73 10.66
CA MET A 101 -1.64 8.88 11.27
C MET A 101 -1.67 8.50 12.74
N GLU A 102 -2.76 8.80 13.44
CA GLU A 102 -2.91 8.39 14.82
C GLU A 102 -2.98 6.88 14.98
N LEU A 103 -3.52 6.20 13.97
CA LEU A 103 -3.58 4.74 13.95
C LEU A 103 -2.27 4.11 13.49
N GLY A 104 -1.27 4.93 13.20
CA GLY A 104 0.05 4.41 12.87
C GLY A 104 0.32 4.23 11.38
N ALA A 105 -0.42 4.93 10.51
CA ALA A 105 -0.05 4.95 9.09
C ALA A 105 1.33 5.60 8.95
N ASN A 106 2.13 5.07 8.03
CA ASN A 106 3.49 5.56 7.86
C ASN A 106 3.57 6.76 6.94
N ASP A 107 2.61 6.90 6.03
CA ASP A 107 2.59 8.00 5.08
C ASP A 107 1.25 8.05 4.41
N PHE A 108 1.00 9.10 3.65
CA PHE A 108 -0.20 9.19 2.81
C PHE A 108 0.16 9.87 1.50
N LEU A 109 -0.65 9.58 0.48
CA LEU A 109 -0.54 10.22 -0.82
C LEU A 109 -1.94 10.66 -1.25
N THR A 110 -2.06 11.87 -1.75
CA THR A 110 -3.34 12.42 -2.18
C THR A 110 -3.55 12.15 -3.66
N LYS A 111 -4.72 11.64 -4.01
CA LYS A 111 -5.07 11.40 -5.41
C LYS A 111 -5.41 12.73 -6.09
N PRO A 112 -5.02 12.95 -7.31
CA PRO A 112 -4.17 12.07 -8.12
C PRO A 112 -2.72 12.16 -7.66
N PHE A 113 -2.07 11.02 -7.56
CA PHE A 113 -0.67 10.98 -7.14
C PHE A 113 0.22 10.61 -8.31
N SER A 114 1.50 10.91 -8.15
CA SER A 114 2.50 10.50 -9.13
C SER A 114 2.87 9.04 -8.87
N PRO A 115 2.72 8.15 -9.86
CA PRO A 115 3.17 6.76 -9.66
C PRO A 115 4.64 6.66 -9.30
N LYS A 116 5.46 7.55 -9.84
CA LYS A 116 6.88 7.58 -9.53
C LYS A 116 7.10 7.93 -8.06
N LYS A 117 6.36 8.91 -7.55
CA LYS A 117 6.46 9.28 -6.14
C LYS A 117 5.98 8.15 -5.24
N LEU A 118 4.91 7.47 -5.64
CA LEU A 118 4.43 6.33 -4.91
C LEU A 118 5.50 5.24 -4.82
N TYR A 119 6.16 4.95 -5.94
CA TYR A 119 7.23 3.96 -5.97
C TYR A 119 8.34 4.35 -4.99
N ALA A 120 8.77 5.60 -5.02
CA ALA A 120 9.85 6.06 -4.15
C ALA A 120 9.48 5.89 -2.68
N ARG A 121 8.24 6.26 -2.31
CA ARG A 121 7.83 6.14 -0.91
C ARG A 121 7.73 4.67 -0.48
N ALA A 122 7.20 3.83 -1.35
CA ALA A 122 7.10 2.40 -1.05
C ALA A 122 8.48 1.81 -0.84
N ALA A 123 9.41 2.13 -1.74
CA ALA A 123 10.78 1.61 -1.65
C ALA A 123 11.45 2.05 -0.36
N GLU A 124 11.26 3.31 0.02
CA GLU A 124 11.83 3.84 1.26
C GLU A 124 11.34 3.06 2.47
N LEU A 125 10.05 2.81 2.53
CA LEU A 125 9.46 2.18 3.71
C LEU A 125 9.91 0.74 3.89
N VAL A 126 10.23 0.06 2.81
CA VAL A 126 10.64 -1.34 2.91
C VAL A 126 12.15 -1.54 2.76
N GLY A 127 12.90 -0.44 2.68
CA GLY A 127 14.37 -0.53 2.66
C GLY A 127 14.96 -0.93 1.34
N ILE A 128 14.26 -0.66 0.25
CA ILE A 128 14.73 -0.93 -1.11
C ILE A 128 15.22 0.39 -1.71
N SER A 129 16.13 0.30 -2.69
CA SER A 129 16.58 1.51 -3.37
C SER A 129 15.39 2.27 -3.95
N ALA A 130 15.35 3.59 -3.70
CA ALA A 130 14.26 4.42 -4.20
C ALA A 130 14.40 4.74 -5.68
N ASP A 131 15.44 4.26 -6.34
CA ASP A 131 15.63 4.49 -7.76
C ASP A 131 14.55 3.77 -8.56
N ASP A 132 13.80 4.56 -9.32
CA ASP A 132 12.71 4.03 -10.13
C ASP A 132 13.33 3.36 -11.37
N PRO A 133 13.08 2.05 -11.58
CA PRO A 133 13.67 1.37 -12.72
C PRO A 133 13.17 1.87 -14.06
N SER A 134 12.06 2.63 -14.07
CA SER A 134 11.58 3.22 -15.33
C SER A 134 12.30 4.51 -15.69
N VAL A 135 13.12 5.03 -14.77
CA VAL A 135 13.90 6.25 -15.02
C VAL A 135 15.18 5.86 -15.74
N ASP A 136 15.51 6.61 -16.80
CA ASP A 136 16.74 6.36 -17.51
C ASP A 136 17.94 6.57 -16.61
N ARG A 137 18.82 5.59 -16.56
CA ARG A 137 19.96 5.62 -15.68
C ARG A 137 21.24 6.04 -16.40
N ALA A 138 21.11 6.41 -17.61
CA ALA A 138 22.25 6.74 -18.45
C ALA A 138 23.18 7.78 -17.86
#